data_5799b66f31c8b8687beca190165002c3
#
_entry.id   5799b66f31c8b8687beca190165002c3
#
_cell.length_a   1.000
_cell.length_b   1.000
_cell.length_c   1.000
_cell.angle_alpha   90.00
_cell.angle_beta   90.00
_cell.angle_gamma   90.00
#
_symmetry.space_group_name_H-M   'P 1'
#
loop_
_entity.id
_entity.type
_entity.pdbx_description
1 polymer ?
#
loop_
_entity_poly.entity_id
_entity_poly.type
_entity_poly.pdbx_seq_one_letter_code
_entity_poly.pdbx_strand_id
1 'polypeptide(L)'
;MNYKQACIKRNIELCILFPFVLLGKILGHFIKPRQQASIFLFFPSADIGGSPKVNATILHLLKDRKPLVIFSKKPSNNGFKELFDSANCTIIDLHKLIDNKYYHFINVIYRGIISSWINKSPKAVVMGGECIYFYKIIPHLKSSVKKIELSHLNTWLDYNQAFIKYIDYRITSTPNLVRNFQIQYKNNQVPEKYLSRLSYIDNWVDIPPYKEKKASTLNVLFVGRGAAQKRVHIISAIAEQLMRANPAITFTFVGDVASFLSPYVLSNATYLEFVNDKDKLYDLYDQADILLLTSAFEGLPIVIMDMMARGKVVVSTAVDGIPDYIEHLKTGLLIKEIKNEQIIQENGVELIEMLFNDRALLYKIGLEARITALQKFDRNIFEEKYKALFS
;
A
#
# COMPACT_ATOMS: atom_id res chain seq x y z
N MET A 1 0.55 -23.19 11.04
CA MET A 1 -0.55 -24.08 10.51
C MET A 1 -0.29 -24.23 9.03
N ASN A 2 -0.23 -25.47 8.50
CA ASN A 2 -0.01 -25.68 7.07
C ASN A 2 -1.29 -25.45 6.25
N TYR A 3 -1.16 -25.41 4.91
CA TYR A 3 -2.28 -25.16 4.00
C TYR A 3 -3.46 -26.12 4.18
N LYS A 4 -3.19 -27.43 4.36
CA LYS A 4 -4.24 -28.45 4.55
C LYS A 4 -5.03 -28.20 5.82
N GLN A 5 -4.36 -27.92 6.92
CA GLN A 5 -5.01 -27.59 8.20
C GLN A 5 -5.84 -26.31 8.12
N ALA A 6 -5.30 -25.25 7.47
CA ALA A 6 -6.01 -24.02 7.24
C ALA A 6 -7.30 -24.25 6.41
N CYS A 7 -7.22 -25.09 5.38
CA CYS A 7 -8.39 -25.46 4.57
C CYS A 7 -9.43 -26.25 5.34
N ILE A 8 -9.02 -27.19 6.21
CA ILE A 8 -9.94 -27.97 7.07
C ILE A 8 -10.68 -27.01 8.02
N LYS A 9 -9.95 -26.17 8.75
CA LYS A 9 -10.53 -25.18 9.67
C LYS A 9 -11.58 -24.30 8.96
N ARG A 10 -11.25 -23.79 7.77
CA ARG A 10 -12.18 -23.00 6.97
C ARG A 10 -13.38 -23.80 6.53
N ASN A 11 -13.23 -25.07 6.10
CA ASN A 11 -14.36 -25.90 5.69
C ASN A 11 -15.34 -26.13 6.85
N ILE A 12 -14.83 -26.38 8.06
CA ILE A 12 -15.66 -26.47 9.27
C ILE A 12 -16.43 -25.17 9.50
N GLU A 13 -15.75 -24.01 9.42
CA GLU A 13 -16.40 -22.68 9.53
C GLU A 13 -17.52 -22.53 8.49
N LEU A 14 -17.27 -22.90 7.23
CA LEU A 14 -18.27 -22.80 6.17
C LEU A 14 -19.49 -23.71 6.43
N CYS A 15 -19.30 -24.92 6.94
CA CYS A 15 -20.39 -25.83 7.29
C CYS A 15 -21.24 -25.26 8.43
N ILE A 16 -20.62 -24.78 9.50
CA ILE A 16 -21.35 -24.22 10.67
C ILE A 16 -22.13 -22.96 10.27
N LEU A 17 -21.57 -22.11 9.44
CA LEU A 17 -22.20 -20.85 9.05
C LEU A 17 -23.15 -20.96 7.84
N PHE A 18 -23.22 -22.15 7.22
CA PHE A 18 -24.02 -22.38 6.01
C PHE A 18 -25.50 -21.96 6.15
N PRO A 19 -26.23 -22.28 7.23
CA PRO A 19 -27.66 -21.90 7.34
C PRO A 19 -27.87 -20.38 7.27
N PHE A 20 -27.02 -19.62 7.94
CA PHE A 20 -27.11 -18.15 7.97
C PHE A 20 -26.74 -17.53 6.61
N VAL A 21 -25.72 -18.08 5.93
CA VAL A 21 -25.37 -17.65 4.57
C VAL A 21 -26.49 -17.98 3.59
N LEU A 22 -27.14 -19.15 3.73
CA LEU A 22 -28.27 -19.54 2.90
C LEU A 22 -29.46 -18.58 3.10
N LEU A 23 -29.79 -18.25 4.34
CA LEU A 23 -30.80 -17.23 4.65
C LEU A 23 -30.46 -15.91 3.98
N GLY A 24 -29.19 -15.46 4.09
CA GLY A 24 -28.72 -14.26 3.41
C GLY A 24 -28.86 -14.34 1.88
N LYS A 25 -28.57 -15.49 1.26
CA LYS A 25 -28.78 -15.69 -0.19
C LYS A 25 -30.26 -15.58 -0.59
N ILE A 26 -31.15 -16.11 0.22
CA ILE A 26 -32.61 -15.98 0.01
C ILE A 26 -33.02 -14.51 0.11
N LEU A 27 -32.62 -13.82 1.18
CA LEU A 27 -32.90 -12.39 1.36
C LEU A 27 -32.32 -11.53 0.22
N GLY A 28 -31.13 -11.87 -0.30
CA GLY A 28 -30.52 -11.21 -1.44
C GLY A 28 -31.25 -11.38 -2.78
N HIS A 29 -32.33 -12.18 -2.85
CA HIS A 29 -33.27 -12.18 -3.96
C HIS A 29 -34.25 -11.02 -3.90
N PHE A 30 -34.63 -10.64 -2.71
CA PHE A 30 -35.62 -9.57 -2.45
C PHE A 30 -34.92 -8.22 -2.24
N ILE A 31 -33.83 -8.21 -1.51
CA ILE A 31 -32.99 -7.02 -1.27
C ILE A 31 -32.08 -6.83 -2.48
N LYS A 32 -32.35 -5.83 -3.30
CA LYS A 32 -31.52 -5.51 -4.48
C LYS A 32 -30.48 -4.44 -4.14
N PRO A 33 -29.29 -4.48 -4.76
CA PRO A 33 -28.36 -3.37 -4.64
C PRO A 33 -28.95 -2.12 -5.29
N ARG A 34 -28.57 -0.93 -4.82
CA ARG A 34 -29.04 0.34 -5.38
C ARG A 34 -28.71 0.50 -6.87
N GLN A 35 -27.67 -0.18 -7.33
CA GLN A 35 -27.19 -0.17 -8.71
C GLN A 35 -26.74 -1.58 -9.11
N GLN A 36 -27.06 -1.99 -10.33
CA GLN A 36 -26.47 -3.21 -10.91
C GLN A 36 -24.99 -2.91 -11.25
N ALA A 37 -24.11 -3.80 -10.83
CA ALA A 37 -22.68 -3.72 -11.11
C ALA A 37 -22.14 -5.07 -11.59
N SER A 38 -21.15 -5.05 -12.47
CA SER A 38 -20.37 -6.24 -12.82
C SER A 38 -19.03 -6.29 -12.09
N ILE A 39 -18.61 -5.19 -11.46
CA ILE A 39 -17.37 -5.08 -10.70
C ILE A 39 -17.71 -4.76 -9.25
N PHE A 40 -17.16 -5.55 -8.34
CA PHE A 40 -17.33 -5.40 -6.89
C PHE A 40 -15.96 -5.27 -6.22
N LEU A 41 -15.72 -4.15 -5.53
CA LEU A 41 -14.46 -3.83 -4.89
C LEU A 41 -14.64 -3.86 -3.37
N PHE A 42 -13.83 -4.67 -2.69
CA PHE A 42 -13.87 -4.82 -1.24
C PHE A 42 -12.66 -4.14 -0.62
N PHE A 43 -12.88 -3.06 0.10
CA PHE A 43 -11.84 -2.31 0.78
C PHE A 43 -12.12 -2.20 2.29
N PRO A 44 -11.09 -2.06 3.13
CA PRO A 44 -11.31 -1.85 4.56
C PRO A 44 -12.08 -0.54 4.83
N SER A 45 -11.52 0.59 4.45
CA SER A 45 -12.01 1.96 4.66
C SER A 45 -11.36 2.93 3.67
N ALA A 46 -11.75 4.20 3.73
CA ALA A 46 -11.15 5.29 2.96
C ALA A 46 -10.16 6.12 3.81
N ASP A 47 -9.38 5.49 4.65
CA ASP A 47 -8.38 6.16 5.49
C ASP A 47 -7.19 6.66 4.67
N ILE A 48 -6.46 7.68 5.16
CA ILE A 48 -5.21 8.14 4.54
C ILE A 48 -4.15 7.03 4.66
N GLY A 49 -3.54 6.69 3.53
CA GLY A 49 -2.46 5.69 3.48
C GLY A 49 -2.13 5.23 2.06
N GLY A 50 -1.02 4.51 1.90
CA GLY A 50 -0.57 4.02 0.60
C GLY A 50 -1.56 3.08 -0.07
N SER A 51 -1.99 2.02 0.61
CA SER A 51 -2.97 1.06 0.07
C SER A 51 -4.31 1.70 -0.29
N PRO A 52 -4.94 2.55 0.54
CA PRO A 52 -6.16 3.25 0.14
C PRO A 52 -5.99 4.18 -1.06
N LYS A 53 -4.82 4.83 -1.21
CA LYS A 53 -4.51 5.65 -2.40
C LYS A 53 -4.50 4.80 -3.67
N VAL A 54 -3.86 3.64 -3.64
CA VAL A 54 -3.84 2.69 -4.78
C VAL A 54 -5.25 2.17 -5.06
N ASN A 55 -6.02 1.81 -4.04
CA ASN A 55 -7.40 1.35 -4.18
C ASN A 55 -8.28 2.41 -4.86
N ALA A 56 -8.16 3.68 -4.46
CA ALA A 56 -8.87 4.79 -5.10
C ALA A 56 -8.44 4.98 -6.56
N THR A 57 -7.14 4.84 -6.86
CA THR A 57 -6.62 4.91 -8.24
C THR A 57 -7.23 3.82 -9.13
N ILE A 58 -7.28 2.58 -8.65
CA ILE A 58 -7.92 1.46 -9.38
C ILE A 58 -9.42 1.74 -9.56
N LEU A 59 -10.08 2.27 -8.54
CA LEU A 59 -11.50 2.66 -8.62
C LEU A 59 -11.73 3.70 -9.72
N HIS A 60 -10.89 4.75 -9.78
CA HIS A 60 -10.98 5.78 -10.82
C HIS A 60 -10.73 5.25 -12.23
N LEU A 61 -9.83 4.27 -12.38
CA LEU A 61 -9.61 3.58 -13.65
C LEU A 61 -10.87 2.85 -14.14
N LEU A 62 -11.70 2.37 -13.21
CA LEU A 62 -12.90 1.59 -13.49
C LEU A 62 -14.20 2.43 -13.46
N LYS A 63 -14.14 3.75 -13.31
CA LYS A 63 -15.29 4.65 -13.10
C LYS A 63 -16.37 4.53 -14.18
N ASP A 64 -15.99 4.30 -15.44
CA ASP A 64 -16.94 4.18 -16.56
C ASP A 64 -17.73 2.86 -16.51
N ARG A 65 -17.24 1.86 -15.78
CA ARG A 65 -17.92 0.60 -15.53
C ARG A 65 -18.81 0.62 -14.28
N LYS A 66 -18.91 1.77 -13.61
CA LYS A 66 -19.76 2.01 -12.43
C LYS A 66 -19.61 0.90 -11.38
N PRO A 67 -18.41 0.69 -10.80
CA PRO A 67 -18.20 -0.37 -9.84
C PRO A 67 -18.98 -0.14 -8.55
N LEU A 68 -19.24 -1.24 -7.81
CA LEU A 68 -19.82 -1.21 -6.48
C LEU A 68 -18.70 -1.42 -5.45
N VAL A 69 -18.48 -0.43 -4.58
CA VAL A 69 -17.47 -0.45 -3.53
C VAL A 69 -18.12 -0.86 -2.20
N ILE A 70 -17.50 -1.77 -1.47
CA ILE A 70 -17.94 -2.23 -0.16
C ILE A 70 -16.87 -1.91 0.87
N PHE A 71 -17.16 -0.99 1.79
CA PHE A 71 -16.35 -0.74 2.97
C PHE A 71 -16.78 -1.64 4.12
N SER A 72 -15.81 -2.23 4.81
CA SER A 72 -16.08 -3.27 5.81
C SER A 72 -15.56 -2.97 7.20
N LYS A 73 -14.69 -1.96 7.37
CA LYS A 73 -14.03 -1.62 8.63
C LYS A 73 -14.37 -0.19 9.04
N LYS A 74 -14.50 0.04 10.35
CA LYS A 74 -14.64 1.40 10.89
C LYS A 74 -13.41 2.24 10.49
N PRO A 75 -13.62 3.40 9.83
CA PRO A 75 -12.50 4.26 9.46
C PRO A 75 -11.86 4.89 10.70
N SER A 76 -10.55 5.13 10.63
CA SER A 76 -9.79 5.85 11.64
C SER A 76 -9.86 7.37 11.44
N ASN A 77 -9.74 7.84 10.19
CA ASN A 77 -9.77 9.26 9.83
C ASN A 77 -10.63 9.57 8.60
N ASN A 78 -10.90 8.58 7.74
CA ASN A 78 -11.71 8.70 6.53
C ASN A 78 -11.24 9.79 5.53
N GLY A 79 -9.94 10.16 5.57
CA GLY A 79 -9.43 11.34 4.87
C GLY A 79 -9.41 11.24 3.34
N PHE A 80 -9.54 10.03 2.76
CA PHE A 80 -9.70 9.83 1.31
C PHE A 80 -11.15 9.62 0.86
N LYS A 81 -12.14 9.87 1.75
CA LYS A 81 -13.56 9.65 1.41
C LYS A 81 -13.98 10.38 0.13
N GLU A 82 -13.63 11.65 0.00
CA GLU A 82 -13.94 12.46 -1.19
C GLU A 82 -13.32 11.87 -2.47
N LEU A 83 -12.11 11.33 -2.38
CA LEU A 83 -11.44 10.68 -3.50
C LEU A 83 -12.21 9.45 -3.99
N PHE A 84 -12.83 8.69 -3.09
CA PHE A 84 -13.70 7.58 -3.46
C PHE A 84 -15.07 8.06 -3.99
N ASP A 85 -15.66 9.07 -3.38
CA ASP A 85 -16.97 9.62 -3.77
C ASP A 85 -16.95 10.24 -5.18
N SER A 86 -15.82 10.81 -5.60
CA SER A 86 -15.64 11.42 -6.93
C SER A 86 -15.53 10.42 -8.08
N ALA A 87 -15.48 9.11 -7.81
CA ALA A 87 -15.17 8.08 -8.80
C ALA A 87 -16.40 7.46 -9.53
N ASN A 88 -17.55 8.14 -9.57
CA ASN A 88 -18.76 7.64 -10.24
C ASN A 88 -19.06 6.17 -9.90
N CYS A 89 -19.09 5.82 -8.62
CA CYS A 89 -19.33 4.46 -8.11
C CYS A 89 -20.48 4.45 -7.10
N THR A 90 -21.01 3.26 -6.80
CA THR A 90 -21.92 3.08 -5.67
C THR A 90 -21.12 2.59 -4.48
N ILE A 91 -21.15 3.31 -3.38
CA ILE A 91 -20.49 2.92 -2.12
C ILE A 91 -21.53 2.34 -1.16
N ILE A 92 -21.25 1.15 -0.63
CA ILE A 92 -21.96 0.52 0.46
C ILE A 92 -21.02 0.43 1.66
N ASP A 93 -21.26 1.25 2.65
CA ASP A 93 -20.52 1.21 3.90
C ASP A 93 -21.23 0.31 4.91
N LEU A 94 -20.65 -0.86 5.15
CA LEU A 94 -21.20 -1.89 6.03
C LEU A 94 -20.52 -1.91 7.41
N HIS A 95 -19.54 -1.05 7.70
CA HIS A 95 -18.76 -1.16 8.93
C HIS A 95 -19.61 -1.23 10.20
N LYS A 96 -20.69 -0.44 10.28
CA LYS A 96 -21.60 -0.43 11.44
C LYS A 96 -22.29 -1.77 11.69
N LEU A 97 -22.51 -2.55 10.61
CA LEU A 97 -23.22 -3.83 10.66
C LEU A 97 -22.26 -5.02 10.78
N ILE A 98 -21.10 -4.96 10.14
CA ILE A 98 -20.20 -6.13 10.00
C ILE A 98 -18.93 -6.04 10.84
N ASP A 99 -18.49 -4.85 11.23
CA ASP A 99 -17.34 -4.61 12.11
C ASP A 99 -17.80 -4.42 13.57
N ASN A 100 -18.74 -5.24 14.01
CA ASN A 100 -19.30 -5.17 15.35
C ASN A 100 -19.42 -6.58 15.96
N LYS A 101 -18.81 -6.78 17.13
CA LYS A 101 -18.79 -8.06 17.83
C LYS A 101 -20.20 -8.56 18.21
N TYR A 102 -21.10 -7.65 18.51
CA TYR A 102 -22.48 -7.99 18.92
C TYR A 102 -23.35 -8.45 17.74
N TYR A 103 -23.01 -8.07 16.52
CA TYR A 103 -23.79 -8.38 15.31
C TYR A 103 -23.13 -9.43 14.42
N HIS A 104 -22.40 -10.38 15.02
CA HIS A 104 -21.66 -11.39 14.24
C HIS A 104 -22.55 -12.16 13.26
N PHE A 105 -23.78 -12.51 13.65
CA PHE A 105 -24.73 -13.20 12.77
C PHE A 105 -25.19 -12.32 11.60
N ILE A 106 -25.35 -11.02 11.81
CA ILE A 106 -25.69 -10.07 10.74
C ILE A 106 -24.57 -10.06 9.70
N ASN A 107 -23.31 -10.06 10.12
CA ASN A 107 -22.16 -10.18 9.21
C ASN A 107 -22.30 -11.43 8.31
N VAL A 108 -22.66 -12.58 8.88
CA VAL A 108 -22.78 -13.84 8.13
C VAL A 108 -23.96 -13.79 7.14
N ILE A 109 -25.11 -13.23 7.53
CA ILE A 109 -26.27 -13.03 6.64
C ILE A 109 -25.88 -12.11 5.47
N TYR A 110 -25.17 -11.01 5.73
CA TYR A 110 -24.72 -10.10 4.68
C TYR A 110 -23.73 -10.75 3.70
N ARG A 111 -22.93 -11.76 4.13
CA ARG A 111 -22.15 -12.58 3.19
C ARG A 111 -23.05 -13.26 2.16
N GLY A 112 -24.18 -13.81 2.62
CA GLY A 112 -25.19 -14.42 1.75
C GLY A 112 -25.83 -13.41 0.79
N ILE A 113 -26.28 -12.25 1.30
CA ILE A 113 -26.91 -11.19 0.50
C ILE A 113 -25.97 -10.73 -0.62
N ILE A 114 -24.75 -10.33 -0.26
CA ILE A 114 -23.78 -9.81 -1.23
C ILE A 114 -23.34 -10.89 -2.22
N SER A 115 -23.08 -12.12 -1.76
CA SER A 115 -22.75 -13.21 -2.68
C SER A 115 -23.90 -13.53 -3.65
N SER A 116 -25.18 -13.35 -3.22
CA SER A 116 -26.35 -13.48 -4.12
C SER A 116 -26.31 -12.40 -5.23
N TRP A 117 -26.01 -11.15 -4.89
CA TRP A 117 -25.89 -10.06 -5.87
C TRP A 117 -24.80 -10.34 -6.91
N ILE A 118 -23.59 -10.69 -6.43
CA ILE A 118 -22.44 -10.98 -7.27
C ILE A 118 -22.73 -12.18 -8.19
N ASN A 119 -23.28 -13.26 -7.64
CA ASN A 119 -23.57 -14.49 -8.39
C ASN A 119 -24.66 -14.33 -9.48
N LYS A 120 -25.47 -13.28 -9.40
CA LYS A 120 -26.48 -12.93 -10.41
C LYS A 120 -25.93 -11.98 -11.47
N SER A 121 -24.82 -11.30 -11.20
CA SER A 121 -24.24 -10.35 -12.14
C SER A 121 -23.51 -11.08 -13.26
N PRO A 122 -23.81 -10.79 -14.54
CA PRO A 122 -23.11 -11.41 -15.65
C PRO A 122 -21.65 -10.97 -15.68
N LYS A 123 -20.75 -11.91 -15.97
CA LYS A 123 -19.29 -11.66 -16.04
C LYS A 123 -18.76 -10.89 -14.81
N ALA A 124 -19.26 -11.27 -13.63
CA ALA A 124 -18.88 -10.58 -12.38
C ALA A 124 -17.38 -10.73 -12.10
N VAL A 125 -16.76 -9.60 -11.72
CA VAL A 125 -15.38 -9.55 -11.23
C VAL A 125 -15.41 -9.00 -9.80
N VAL A 126 -14.75 -9.68 -8.89
CA VAL A 126 -14.55 -9.18 -7.51
C VAL A 126 -13.06 -8.95 -7.28
N MET A 127 -12.73 -7.82 -6.67
CA MET A 127 -11.38 -7.53 -6.22
C MET A 127 -11.41 -7.11 -4.74
N GLY A 128 -10.42 -7.54 -4.01
CA GLY A 128 -10.17 -7.14 -2.63
C GLY A 128 -8.84 -7.67 -2.18
N GLY A 129 -8.43 -7.28 -0.99
CA GLY A 129 -7.19 -7.69 -0.37
C GLY A 129 -7.03 -6.89 0.91
N GLU A 130 -6.26 -7.43 1.86
CA GLU A 130 -6.09 -6.79 3.17
C GLU A 130 -7.43 -6.43 3.86
N CYS A 131 -8.50 -7.12 3.43
CA CYS A 131 -9.88 -6.94 3.85
C CYS A 131 -10.46 -8.30 4.26
N ILE A 132 -10.66 -8.53 5.55
CA ILE A 132 -11.18 -9.82 6.08
C ILE A 132 -12.50 -10.19 5.39
N TYR A 133 -13.36 -9.21 5.15
CA TYR A 133 -14.67 -9.46 4.58
C TYR A 133 -14.62 -10.01 3.15
N PHE A 134 -13.65 -9.58 2.33
CA PHE A 134 -13.39 -10.15 1.01
C PHE A 134 -13.14 -11.65 1.10
N TYR A 135 -12.21 -12.08 1.97
CA TYR A 135 -11.89 -13.50 2.14
C TYR A 135 -13.09 -14.32 2.64
N LYS A 136 -13.97 -13.71 3.44
CA LYS A 136 -15.18 -14.36 3.92
C LYS A 136 -16.28 -14.46 2.86
N ILE A 137 -16.26 -13.63 1.82
CA ILE A 137 -17.23 -13.65 0.69
C ILE A 137 -16.83 -14.65 -0.39
N ILE A 138 -15.57 -14.70 -0.79
CA ILE A 138 -15.14 -15.44 -1.99
C ILE A 138 -15.49 -16.95 -1.96
N PRO A 139 -15.55 -17.67 -0.82
CA PRO A 139 -15.98 -19.06 -0.81
C PRO A 139 -17.47 -19.28 -1.22
N HIS A 140 -18.28 -18.23 -1.18
CA HIS A 140 -19.71 -18.30 -1.50
C HIS A 140 -20.02 -17.89 -2.94
N LEU A 141 -19.00 -17.52 -3.72
CA LEU A 141 -19.14 -17.10 -5.11
C LEU A 141 -19.03 -18.29 -6.06
N LYS A 142 -19.73 -18.21 -7.20
CA LYS A 142 -19.65 -19.18 -8.29
C LYS A 142 -18.23 -19.22 -8.88
N SER A 143 -17.86 -20.34 -9.48
CA SER A 143 -16.59 -20.47 -10.21
C SER A 143 -16.46 -19.49 -11.38
N SER A 144 -17.58 -19.14 -12.02
CA SER A 144 -17.65 -18.18 -13.11
C SER A 144 -17.36 -16.71 -12.72
N VAL A 145 -17.36 -16.39 -11.42
CA VAL A 145 -16.97 -15.07 -10.92
C VAL A 145 -15.45 -14.99 -10.87
N LYS A 146 -14.84 -14.03 -11.54
CA LYS A 146 -13.40 -13.77 -11.46
C LYS A 146 -13.05 -13.14 -10.11
N LYS A 147 -12.06 -13.68 -9.40
CA LYS A 147 -11.66 -13.27 -8.05
C LYS A 147 -10.20 -12.83 -8.05
N ILE A 148 -9.98 -11.55 -7.80
CA ILE A 148 -8.68 -10.90 -7.80
C ILE A 148 -8.34 -10.50 -6.37
N GLU A 149 -7.18 -10.91 -5.88
CA GLU A 149 -6.62 -10.44 -4.61
C GLU A 149 -5.51 -9.44 -4.89
N LEU A 150 -5.52 -8.32 -4.15
CA LEU A 150 -4.46 -7.32 -4.16
C LEU A 150 -3.81 -7.28 -2.77
N SER A 151 -2.49 -7.47 -2.71
CA SER A 151 -1.70 -7.43 -1.47
C SER A 151 -0.57 -6.42 -1.55
N HIS A 152 -0.47 -5.56 -0.55
CA HIS A 152 0.55 -4.52 -0.44
C HIS A 152 1.64 -4.83 0.59
N LEU A 153 1.35 -5.71 1.57
CA LEU A 153 2.21 -6.04 2.70
C LEU A 153 2.22 -7.54 3.00
N ASN A 154 3.27 -8.00 3.66
CA ASN A 154 3.43 -9.39 4.12
C ASN A 154 2.46 -9.81 5.24
N THR A 155 1.81 -8.87 5.91
CA THR A 155 1.01 -9.10 7.14
C THR A 155 -0.15 -10.06 6.96
N TRP A 156 -0.59 -10.33 5.74
CA TRP A 156 -1.73 -11.20 5.43
C TRP A 156 -1.34 -12.61 4.97
N LEU A 157 -0.06 -12.92 4.85
CA LEU A 157 0.43 -14.19 4.30
C LEU A 157 -0.14 -15.42 5.03
N ASP A 158 -0.20 -15.40 6.35
CA ASP A 158 -0.68 -16.54 7.14
C ASP A 158 -2.22 -16.65 7.15
N TYR A 159 -2.91 -15.52 7.13
CA TYR A 159 -4.36 -15.51 7.17
C TYR A 159 -4.97 -15.98 5.86
N ASN A 160 -4.48 -15.49 4.73
CA ASN A 160 -5.11 -15.69 3.43
C ASN A 160 -4.82 -17.07 2.80
N GLN A 161 -3.88 -17.86 3.33
CA GLN A 161 -3.53 -19.17 2.77
C GLN A 161 -4.73 -20.13 2.64
N ALA A 162 -5.67 -20.09 3.57
CA ALA A 162 -6.88 -20.92 3.54
C ALA A 162 -7.80 -20.60 2.35
N PHE A 163 -7.62 -19.44 1.71
CA PHE A 163 -8.48 -18.93 0.64
C PHE A 163 -7.86 -19.02 -0.76
N ILE A 164 -6.59 -19.42 -0.87
CA ILE A 164 -5.83 -19.50 -2.13
C ILE A 164 -6.60 -20.22 -3.25
N LYS A 165 -7.28 -21.33 -2.93
CA LYS A 165 -8.02 -22.11 -3.94
C LYS A 165 -9.15 -21.32 -4.63
N TYR A 166 -9.67 -20.27 -3.98
CA TYR A 166 -10.77 -19.45 -4.52
C TYR A 166 -10.28 -18.26 -5.34
N ILE A 167 -9.01 -17.87 -5.23
CA ILE A 167 -8.45 -16.70 -5.86
C ILE A 167 -7.95 -17.07 -7.25
N ASP A 168 -8.37 -16.36 -8.29
CA ASP A 168 -7.96 -16.61 -9.65
C ASP A 168 -6.65 -15.86 -9.99
N TYR A 169 -6.51 -14.62 -9.49
CA TYR A 169 -5.32 -13.77 -9.65
C TYR A 169 -4.92 -13.20 -8.29
N ARG A 170 -3.67 -13.37 -7.92
CA ARG A 170 -3.08 -12.79 -6.72
C ARG A 170 -2.03 -11.78 -7.13
N ILE A 171 -2.41 -10.51 -7.07
CA ILE A 171 -1.58 -9.38 -7.48
C ILE A 171 -0.90 -8.80 -6.24
N THR A 172 0.39 -8.54 -6.36
CA THR A 172 1.16 -7.85 -5.33
C THR A 172 1.67 -6.51 -5.87
N SER A 173 2.05 -5.61 -4.96
CA SER A 173 2.57 -4.29 -5.35
C SER A 173 4.09 -4.29 -5.57
N THR A 174 4.80 -5.40 -5.28
CA THR A 174 6.25 -5.50 -5.46
C THR A 174 6.68 -6.93 -5.81
N PRO A 175 7.82 -7.11 -6.53
CA PRO A 175 8.41 -8.44 -6.77
C PRO A 175 8.75 -9.19 -5.48
N ASN A 176 9.21 -8.47 -4.44
CA ASN A 176 9.54 -9.08 -3.15
C ASN A 176 8.33 -9.80 -2.53
N LEU A 177 7.14 -9.22 -2.60
CA LEU A 177 5.93 -9.87 -2.12
C LEU A 177 5.62 -11.17 -2.89
N VAL A 178 5.88 -11.23 -4.20
CA VAL A 178 5.76 -12.49 -4.96
C VAL A 178 6.71 -13.54 -4.41
N ARG A 179 7.99 -13.19 -4.18
CA ARG A 179 8.98 -14.12 -3.57
C ARG A 179 8.54 -14.59 -2.20
N ASN A 180 8.01 -13.70 -1.36
CA ASN A 180 7.52 -14.06 -0.03
C ASN A 180 6.33 -15.01 -0.09
N PHE A 181 5.38 -14.82 -1.02
CA PHE A 181 4.31 -15.78 -1.25
C PHE A 181 4.81 -17.12 -1.75
N GLN A 182 5.81 -17.15 -2.64
CA GLN A 182 6.42 -18.39 -3.12
C GLN A 182 7.08 -19.17 -1.97
N ILE A 183 7.84 -18.49 -1.10
CA ILE A 183 8.45 -19.06 0.10
C ILE A 183 7.37 -19.61 1.04
N GLN A 184 6.32 -18.83 1.29
CA GLN A 184 5.20 -19.24 2.13
C GLN A 184 4.51 -20.49 1.55
N TYR A 185 4.26 -20.54 0.24
CA TYR A 185 3.63 -21.67 -0.42
C TYR A 185 4.46 -22.93 -0.23
N LYS A 186 5.77 -22.83 -0.44
CA LYS A 186 6.70 -23.94 -0.19
C LYS A 186 6.66 -24.41 1.26
N ASN A 187 6.80 -23.49 2.21
CA ASN A 187 6.85 -23.80 3.66
C ASN A 187 5.54 -24.39 4.18
N ASN A 188 4.40 -23.98 3.62
CA ASN A 188 3.07 -24.44 4.03
C ASN A 188 2.50 -25.56 3.16
N GLN A 189 3.29 -26.12 2.23
CA GLN A 189 2.87 -27.21 1.33
C GLN A 189 1.64 -26.85 0.49
N VAL A 190 1.59 -25.61 0.00
CA VAL A 190 0.54 -25.17 -0.93
C VAL A 190 0.79 -25.82 -2.30
N PRO A 191 -0.22 -26.37 -2.99
CA PRO A 191 -0.04 -26.98 -4.31
C PRO A 191 0.56 -26.03 -5.33
N GLU A 192 1.59 -26.47 -6.06
CA GLU A 192 2.37 -25.67 -7.02
C GLU A 192 1.51 -25.01 -8.12
N LYS A 193 0.40 -25.64 -8.50
CA LYS A 193 -0.56 -25.07 -9.48
C LYS A 193 -1.06 -23.65 -9.15
N TYR A 194 -0.92 -23.22 -7.91
CA TYR A 194 -1.32 -21.88 -7.49
C TYR A 194 -0.21 -20.83 -7.68
N LEU A 195 1.02 -21.26 -7.97
CA LEU A 195 2.13 -20.34 -8.25
C LEU A 195 1.88 -19.50 -9.51
N SER A 196 1.23 -20.08 -10.52
CA SER A 196 0.88 -19.37 -11.77
C SER A 196 -0.12 -18.23 -11.60
N ARG A 197 -0.76 -18.13 -10.43
CA ARG A 197 -1.71 -17.05 -10.10
C ARG A 197 -1.03 -15.84 -9.47
N LEU A 198 0.25 -15.98 -9.09
CA LEU A 198 1.04 -14.92 -8.48
C LEU A 198 1.64 -14.02 -9.55
N SER A 199 1.41 -12.74 -9.45
CA SER A 199 2.07 -11.73 -10.27
C SER A 199 2.17 -10.41 -9.51
N TYR A 200 2.89 -9.43 -10.05
CA TYR A 200 2.92 -8.10 -9.47
C TYR A 200 2.60 -7.03 -10.52
N ILE A 201 2.07 -5.93 -10.03
CA ILE A 201 1.86 -4.71 -10.79
C ILE A 201 2.43 -3.57 -9.95
N ASP A 202 3.46 -2.91 -10.50
CA ASP A 202 4.02 -1.72 -9.87
C ASP A 202 2.94 -0.64 -9.74
N ASN A 203 2.96 0.08 -8.63
CA ASN A 203 2.17 1.29 -8.49
C ASN A 203 2.72 2.35 -9.44
N TRP A 204 1.92 3.37 -9.74
CA TRP A 204 2.35 4.50 -10.55
C TRP A 204 2.35 5.81 -9.75
N VAL A 205 3.11 6.76 -10.24
CA VAL A 205 3.12 8.15 -9.74
C VAL A 205 3.18 9.13 -10.91
N ASP A 206 2.81 10.39 -10.65
CA ASP A 206 3.01 11.46 -11.62
C ASP A 206 4.51 11.72 -11.81
N ILE A 207 4.97 11.70 -13.06
CA ILE A 207 6.36 11.97 -13.41
C ILE A 207 6.45 13.39 -14.02
N PRO A 208 6.77 14.41 -13.22
CA PRO A 208 6.81 15.79 -13.70
C PRO A 208 8.04 16.03 -14.60
N PRO A 209 8.08 17.12 -15.36
CA PRO A 209 9.31 17.58 -16.01
C PRO A 209 10.45 17.67 -14.99
N TYR A 210 11.66 17.29 -15.42
CA TYR A 210 12.84 17.38 -14.55
C TYR A 210 13.17 18.85 -14.27
N LYS A 211 13.41 19.15 -12.99
CA LYS A 211 13.87 20.46 -12.53
C LYS A 211 15.23 20.31 -11.86
N GLU A 212 16.25 20.83 -12.46
CA GLU A 212 17.57 20.90 -11.81
C GLU A 212 17.53 21.91 -10.67
N LYS A 213 18.04 21.52 -9.50
CA LYS A 213 18.17 22.40 -8.33
C LYS A 213 19.65 22.58 -8.01
N LYS A 214 20.15 23.80 -8.15
CA LYS A 214 21.52 24.20 -7.74
C LYS A 214 21.39 25.02 -6.46
N ALA A 215 21.54 24.39 -5.30
CA ALA A 215 21.54 25.08 -4.02
C ALA A 215 22.81 24.76 -3.23
N SER A 216 23.27 25.72 -2.44
CA SER A 216 24.36 25.54 -1.49
C SER A 216 23.97 24.68 -0.27
N THR A 217 22.69 24.67 0.06
CA THR A 217 22.14 23.84 1.15
C THR A 217 21.73 22.45 0.65
N LEU A 218 21.69 21.47 1.55
CA LEU A 218 21.15 20.14 1.33
C LEU A 218 19.88 19.98 2.17
N ASN A 219 18.72 19.81 1.52
CA ASN A 219 17.46 19.61 2.21
C ASN A 219 17.09 18.12 2.25
N VAL A 220 17.02 17.55 3.47
CA VAL A 220 16.61 16.18 3.74
C VAL A 220 15.13 16.19 4.15
N LEU A 221 14.33 15.43 3.46
CA LEU A 221 12.88 15.33 3.68
C LEU A 221 12.50 13.99 4.31
N PHE A 222 11.62 14.03 5.28
CA PHE A 222 10.81 12.89 5.71
C PHE A 222 9.33 13.17 5.48
N VAL A 223 8.62 12.20 4.91
CA VAL A 223 7.15 12.24 4.78
C VAL A 223 6.55 10.92 5.25
N GLY A 224 5.71 10.98 6.27
CA GLY A 224 5.06 9.77 6.76
C GLY A 224 4.32 9.97 8.08
N ARG A 225 3.60 8.93 8.51
CA ARG A 225 2.91 8.91 9.80
C ARG A 225 3.90 8.68 10.94
N GLY A 226 3.62 9.23 12.11
CA GLY A 226 4.29 8.90 13.36
C GLY A 226 3.87 7.49 13.84
N ALA A 227 4.62 6.49 13.42
CA ALA A 227 4.37 5.09 13.77
C ALA A 227 5.68 4.37 14.09
N ALA A 228 5.65 3.39 15.01
CA ALA A 228 6.81 2.57 15.36
C ALA A 228 7.47 1.93 14.12
N GLN A 229 6.68 1.55 13.11
CA GLN A 229 7.16 1.06 11.82
C GLN A 229 8.14 2.02 11.16
N LYS A 230 7.91 3.33 11.21
CA LYS A 230 8.72 4.35 10.52
C LYS A 230 10.00 4.72 11.25
N ARG A 231 10.11 4.41 12.55
CA ARG A 231 11.26 4.70 13.42
C ARG A 231 11.75 6.15 13.28
N VAL A 232 10.81 7.11 13.34
CA VAL A 232 11.07 8.55 13.15
C VAL A 232 12.09 9.09 14.14
N HIS A 233 12.17 8.51 15.36
CA HIS A 233 13.16 8.86 16.37
C HIS A 233 14.61 8.69 15.89
N ILE A 234 14.88 7.70 15.02
CA ILE A 234 16.22 7.53 14.41
C ILE A 234 16.48 8.68 13.42
N ILE A 235 15.48 9.06 12.60
CA ILE A 235 15.60 10.21 11.70
C ILE A 235 15.84 11.49 12.48
N SER A 236 15.15 11.67 13.61
CA SER A 236 15.37 12.81 14.52
C SER A 236 16.80 12.85 15.06
N ALA A 237 17.36 11.71 15.47
CA ALA A 237 18.75 11.64 15.95
C ALA A 237 19.76 11.97 14.84
N ILE A 238 19.56 11.44 13.60
CA ILE A 238 20.36 11.80 12.42
C ILE A 238 20.29 13.30 12.14
N ALA A 239 19.07 13.86 12.16
CA ALA A 239 18.85 15.28 11.90
C ALA A 239 19.55 16.17 12.92
N GLU A 240 19.42 15.86 14.21
CA GLU A 240 20.08 16.62 15.27
C GLU A 240 21.61 16.61 15.10
N GLN A 241 22.19 15.45 14.87
CA GLN A 241 23.63 15.31 14.69
C GLN A 241 24.13 16.12 13.49
N LEU A 242 23.50 15.99 12.32
CA LEU A 242 23.91 16.67 11.10
C LEU A 242 23.69 18.17 11.15
N MET A 243 22.56 18.66 11.66
CA MET A 243 22.25 20.09 11.75
C MET A 243 23.15 20.81 12.74
N ARG A 244 23.57 20.12 13.84
CA ARG A 244 24.58 20.67 14.79
C ARG A 244 25.96 20.76 14.17
N ALA A 245 26.33 19.78 13.35
CA ALA A 245 27.65 19.74 12.70
C ALA A 245 27.75 20.70 11.51
N ASN A 246 26.65 20.86 10.75
CA ASN A 246 26.66 21.66 9.52
C ASN A 246 25.29 22.35 9.28
N PRO A 247 25.20 23.68 9.45
CA PRO A 247 23.95 24.42 9.25
C PRO A 247 23.48 24.49 7.79
N ALA A 248 24.32 24.08 6.82
CA ALA A 248 23.92 23.95 5.42
C ALA A 248 23.14 22.65 5.12
N ILE A 249 23.03 21.73 6.08
CA ILE A 249 22.16 20.56 6.00
C ILE A 249 20.89 20.89 6.77
N THR A 250 19.75 20.92 6.07
CA THR A 250 18.44 21.25 6.63
C THR A 250 17.51 20.06 6.56
N PHE A 251 16.54 20.00 7.47
CA PHE A 251 15.56 18.93 7.53
C PHE A 251 14.12 19.47 7.45
N THR A 252 13.29 18.75 6.71
CA THR A 252 11.86 19.00 6.62
C THR A 252 11.10 17.72 7.01
N PHE A 253 10.19 17.81 7.96
CA PHE A 253 9.36 16.71 8.42
C PHE A 253 7.90 16.98 8.07
N VAL A 254 7.23 16.03 7.44
CA VAL A 254 5.82 16.10 7.09
C VAL A 254 5.07 14.90 7.64
N GLY A 255 4.06 15.16 8.46
CA GLY A 255 3.21 14.15 9.07
C GLY A 255 3.08 14.31 10.58
N ASP A 256 2.23 13.52 11.22
CA ASP A 256 2.03 13.51 12.67
C ASP A 256 3.22 12.84 13.37
N VAL A 257 4.32 13.58 13.50
CA VAL A 257 5.61 13.06 13.99
C VAL A 257 6.23 13.87 15.10
N ALA A 258 5.61 14.97 15.55
CA ALA A 258 6.18 15.87 16.55
C ALA A 258 6.64 15.15 17.83
N SER A 259 5.89 14.15 18.29
CA SER A 259 6.21 13.36 19.50
C SER A 259 7.46 12.48 19.37
N PHE A 260 7.97 12.29 18.16
CA PHE A 260 9.18 11.50 17.87
C PHE A 260 10.42 12.37 17.64
N LEU A 261 10.24 13.70 17.52
CA LEU A 261 11.32 14.65 17.28
C LEU A 261 11.92 15.13 18.58
N SER A 262 13.25 15.29 18.62
CA SER A 262 13.91 15.91 19.78
C SER A 262 13.55 17.39 19.86
N PRO A 263 13.64 18.02 21.05
CA PRO A 263 13.39 19.45 21.19
C PRO A 263 14.26 20.33 20.28
N TYR A 264 15.50 19.91 20.05
CA TYR A 264 16.41 20.61 19.13
C TYR A 264 15.88 20.57 17.70
N VAL A 265 15.48 19.39 17.20
CA VAL A 265 14.97 19.21 15.83
C VAL A 265 13.65 19.98 15.65
N LEU A 266 12.74 19.92 16.62
CA LEU A 266 11.48 20.70 16.57
C LEU A 266 11.71 22.22 16.47
N SER A 267 12.80 22.73 17.08
CA SER A 267 13.12 24.17 17.07
C SER A 267 13.89 24.61 15.85
N ASN A 268 14.58 23.72 15.13
CA ASN A 268 15.54 24.07 14.07
C ASN A 268 15.22 23.47 12.70
N ALA A 269 14.36 22.45 12.61
CA ALA A 269 13.90 21.88 11.37
C ALA A 269 12.55 22.50 10.95
N THR A 270 12.20 22.38 9.67
CA THR A 270 10.84 22.66 9.19
C THR A 270 9.93 21.49 9.55
N TYR A 271 8.84 21.76 10.28
CA TYR A 271 7.84 20.76 10.65
C TYR A 271 6.46 21.15 10.13
N LEU A 272 5.78 20.22 9.46
CA LEU A 272 4.41 20.35 8.95
C LEU A 272 3.62 19.11 9.37
N GLU A 273 2.56 19.29 10.15
CA GLU A 273 1.78 18.18 10.71
C GLU A 273 1.11 17.35 9.59
N PHE A 274 0.28 17.98 8.77
CA PHE A 274 -0.36 17.36 7.62
C PHE A 274 -0.38 18.31 6.42
N VAL A 275 -0.08 17.78 5.24
CA VAL A 275 -0.22 18.49 3.98
C VAL A 275 -1.23 17.74 3.13
N ASN A 276 -2.50 18.19 3.15
CA ASN A 276 -3.58 17.60 2.35
C ASN A 276 -3.58 18.12 0.90
N ASP A 277 -3.01 19.29 0.68
CA ASP A 277 -2.85 19.90 -0.63
C ASP A 277 -1.74 19.17 -1.40
N LYS A 278 -2.12 18.55 -2.52
CA LYS A 278 -1.21 17.77 -3.37
C LYS A 278 -0.10 18.65 -3.98
N ASP A 279 -0.44 19.86 -4.38
CA ASP A 279 0.52 20.76 -5.04
C ASP A 279 1.56 21.24 -4.02
N LYS A 280 1.13 21.61 -2.80
CA LYS A 280 2.05 21.93 -1.70
C LYS A 280 2.97 20.75 -1.35
N LEU A 281 2.43 19.53 -1.33
CA LEU A 281 3.24 18.34 -1.07
C LEU A 281 4.27 18.12 -2.17
N TYR A 282 3.90 18.34 -3.41
CA TYR A 282 4.80 18.22 -4.56
C TYR A 282 5.86 19.31 -4.57
N ASP A 283 5.53 20.54 -4.14
CA ASP A 283 6.52 21.60 -3.96
C ASP A 283 7.57 21.23 -2.90
N LEU A 284 7.19 20.58 -1.81
CA LEU A 284 8.12 20.08 -0.81
C LEU A 284 9.04 18.98 -1.39
N TYR A 285 8.50 18.09 -2.22
CA TYR A 285 9.31 17.09 -2.93
C TYR A 285 10.30 17.73 -3.91
N ASP A 286 9.87 18.75 -4.66
CA ASP A 286 10.72 19.50 -5.59
C ASP A 286 11.84 20.26 -4.86
N GLN A 287 11.56 20.80 -3.66
CA GLN A 287 12.54 21.53 -2.82
C GLN A 287 13.53 20.60 -2.09
N ALA A 288 13.19 19.34 -1.87
CA ALA A 288 14.08 18.37 -1.26
C ALA A 288 15.22 17.95 -2.21
N ASP A 289 16.31 17.48 -1.63
CA ASP A 289 17.42 16.83 -2.32
C ASP A 289 17.43 15.33 -2.01
N ILE A 290 17.12 14.98 -0.77
CA ILE A 290 17.14 13.61 -0.23
C ILE A 290 15.81 13.30 0.46
N LEU A 291 15.29 12.10 0.23
CA LEU A 291 14.29 11.48 1.11
C LEU A 291 14.99 10.52 2.07
N LEU A 292 14.78 10.68 3.37
CA LEU A 292 15.32 9.77 4.38
C LEU A 292 14.20 8.91 5.02
N LEU A 293 14.37 7.59 4.99
CA LEU A 293 13.47 6.62 5.61
C LEU A 293 14.26 5.58 6.41
N THR A 294 13.87 5.36 7.68
CA THR A 294 14.49 4.36 8.57
C THR A 294 13.51 3.24 8.98
N SER A 295 12.56 2.96 8.12
CA SER A 295 11.46 2.03 8.40
C SER A 295 11.94 0.63 8.76
N ALA A 296 11.20 -0.05 9.66
CA ALA A 296 11.46 -1.43 10.05
C ALA A 296 10.92 -2.45 9.03
N PHE A 297 9.86 -2.12 8.32
CA PHE A 297 9.28 -2.89 7.22
C PHE A 297 8.46 -1.98 6.30
N GLU A 298 8.42 -2.30 4.99
CA GLU A 298 7.70 -1.56 3.96
C GLU A 298 7.31 -2.48 2.79
N GLY A 299 6.27 -2.09 2.02
CA GLY A 299 6.15 -2.58 0.65
C GLY A 299 7.11 -1.79 -0.25
N LEU A 300 6.56 -0.91 -1.07
CA LEU A 300 7.27 0.21 -1.69
C LEU A 300 6.51 1.49 -1.34
N PRO A 301 7.04 2.34 -0.46
CA PRO A 301 6.39 3.62 -0.13
C PRO A 301 6.20 4.49 -1.36
N ILE A 302 5.00 5.03 -1.55
CA ILE A 302 4.69 5.91 -2.70
C ILE A 302 5.62 7.12 -2.73
N VAL A 303 6.00 7.65 -1.56
CA VAL A 303 6.93 8.78 -1.47
C VAL A 303 8.31 8.46 -2.08
N ILE A 304 8.79 7.21 -2.01
CA ILE A 304 10.02 6.79 -2.70
C ILE A 304 9.85 6.95 -4.21
N MET A 305 8.72 6.48 -4.74
CA MET A 305 8.42 6.57 -6.17
C MET A 305 8.31 8.03 -6.64
N ASP A 306 7.61 8.85 -5.85
CA ASP A 306 7.46 10.30 -6.10
C ASP A 306 8.81 11.04 -6.12
N MET A 307 9.73 10.69 -5.20
CA MET A 307 11.05 11.31 -5.11
C MET A 307 11.97 10.83 -6.25
N MET A 308 11.97 9.53 -6.56
CA MET A 308 12.68 8.98 -7.72
C MET A 308 12.19 9.63 -9.02
N ALA A 309 10.87 9.80 -9.20
CA ALA A 309 10.27 10.44 -10.37
C ALA A 309 10.73 11.90 -10.55
N ARG A 310 11.13 12.57 -9.47
CA ARG A 310 11.66 13.94 -9.48
C ARG A 310 13.17 14.01 -9.58
N GLY A 311 13.85 12.86 -9.68
CA GLY A 311 15.31 12.80 -9.71
C GLY A 311 15.95 13.14 -8.36
N LYS A 312 15.27 12.85 -7.26
CA LYS A 312 15.78 13.03 -5.89
C LYS A 312 16.39 11.74 -5.38
N VAL A 313 17.38 11.85 -4.50
CA VAL A 313 18.02 10.67 -3.92
C VAL A 313 17.20 10.14 -2.75
N VAL A 314 17.04 8.84 -2.70
CA VAL A 314 16.43 8.15 -1.56
C VAL A 314 17.54 7.50 -0.73
N VAL A 315 17.58 7.82 0.57
CA VAL A 315 18.37 7.11 1.57
C VAL A 315 17.40 6.33 2.44
N SER A 316 17.49 5.00 2.44
CA SER A 316 16.54 4.19 3.15
C SER A 316 17.13 2.90 3.71
N THR A 317 16.57 2.38 4.80
CA THR A 317 16.82 1.00 5.24
C THR A 317 16.44 0.00 4.15
N ALA A 318 17.28 -1.04 3.96
CA ALA A 318 17.11 -2.07 2.92
C ALA A 318 16.05 -3.12 3.32
N VAL A 319 14.81 -2.68 3.58
CA VAL A 319 13.71 -3.55 4.03
C VAL A 319 12.76 -3.92 2.90
N ASP A 320 12.27 -5.15 2.94
CA ASP A 320 11.21 -5.73 2.10
C ASP A 320 11.34 -5.40 0.59
N GLY A 321 10.42 -4.59 0.05
CA GLY A 321 10.36 -4.27 -1.38
C GLY A 321 11.28 -3.14 -1.83
N ILE A 322 11.91 -2.39 -0.92
CA ILE A 322 12.74 -1.23 -1.28
C ILE A 322 13.96 -1.63 -2.14
N PRO A 323 14.71 -2.73 -1.83
CA PRO A 323 15.84 -3.17 -2.64
C PRO A 323 15.48 -3.65 -4.05
N ASP A 324 14.21 -3.88 -4.38
CA ASP A 324 13.78 -4.20 -5.74
C ASP A 324 13.85 -3.00 -6.70
N TYR A 325 13.91 -1.78 -6.15
CA TYR A 325 13.85 -0.53 -6.90
C TYR A 325 15.06 0.37 -6.67
N ILE A 326 15.72 0.22 -5.53
CA ILE A 326 16.90 0.99 -5.17
C ILE A 326 18.13 0.09 -5.21
N GLU A 327 19.02 0.38 -6.15
CA GLU A 327 20.38 -0.16 -6.23
C GLU A 327 21.33 0.82 -5.54
N HIS A 328 22.04 0.34 -4.49
CA HIS A 328 22.92 1.15 -3.67
C HIS A 328 24.02 1.82 -4.50
N LEU A 329 24.24 3.14 -4.30
CA LEU A 329 25.18 4.00 -5.03
C LEU A 329 24.86 4.21 -6.52
N LYS A 330 23.70 3.69 -7.00
CA LYS A 330 23.31 3.88 -8.39
C LYS A 330 21.97 4.61 -8.52
N THR A 331 20.89 4.07 -7.92
CA THR A 331 19.54 4.68 -7.97
C THR A 331 19.05 5.17 -6.62
N GLY A 332 19.91 5.13 -5.61
CA GLY A 332 19.67 5.57 -4.24
C GLY A 332 20.70 4.98 -3.30
N LEU A 333 20.52 5.19 -2.00
CA LEU A 333 21.41 4.69 -0.97
C LEU A 333 20.66 3.81 0.01
N LEU A 334 21.17 2.60 0.25
CA LEU A 334 20.59 1.63 1.16
C LEU A 334 21.41 1.52 2.45
N ILE A 335 20.77 1.72 3.58
CA ILE A 335 21.26 1.37 4.91
C ILE A 335 21.04 -0.15 5.06
N LYS A 336 22.14 -0.92 5.02
CA LYS A 336 22.08 -2.39 5.03
C LYS A 336 21.66 -2.96 6.40
N GLU A 337 22.07 -2.30 7.49
CA GLU A 337 21.61 -2.66 8.83
C GLU A 337 20.14 -2.28 9.00
N ILE A 338 19.34 -3.22 9.52
CA ILE A 338 17.89 -3.02 9.65
C ILE A 338 17.35 -3.27 11.07
N LYS A 339 18.21 -3.74 12.00
CA LYS A 339 17.81 -4.10 13.37
C LYS A 339 18.44 -3.22 14.42
N ASN A 340 19.75 -2.98 14.32
CA ASN A 340 20.48 -2.16 15.29
C ASN A 340 20.27 -0.67 14.97
N GLU A 341 19.49 0.00 15.78
CA GLU A 341 19.10 1.40 15.57
C GLU A 341 20.27 2.38 15.62
N GLN A 342 21.28 2.11 16.45
CA GLN A 342 22.49 2.94 16.52
C GLN A 342 23.28 2.86 15.21
N ILE A 343 23.48 1.64 14.66
CA ILE A 343 24.18 1.47 13.40
C ILE A 343 23.38 2.06 12.22
N ILE A 344 22.04 1.98 12.28
CA ILE A 344 21.18 2.65 11.28
C ILE A 344 21.38 4.16 11.32
N GLN A 345 21.46 4.76 12.52
CA GLN A 345 21.73 6.19 12.69
C GLN A 345 23.10 6.56 12.13
N GLU A 346 24.16 5.86 12.56
CA GLU A 346 25.54 6.11 12.10
C GLU A 346 25.66 6.05 10.58
N ASN A 347 25.14 4.98 9.95
CA ASN A 347 25.14 4.84 8.51
C ASN A 347 24.31 5.92 7.80
N GLY A 348 23.16 6.31 8.39
CA GLY A 348 22.34 7.39 7.85
C GLY A 348 23.07 8.74 7.83
N VAL A 349 23.81 9.06 8.89
CA VAL A 349 24.67 10.24 8.97
C VAL A 349 25.76 10.19 7.89
N GLU A 350 26.53 9.09 7.83
CA GLU A 350 27.62 8.89 6.88
C GLU A 350 27.15 9.05 5.42
N LEU A 351 26.05 8.43 5.05
CA LEU A 351 25.50 8.49 3.70
C LEU A 351 25.03 9.91 3.30
N ILE A 352 24.45 10.66 4.24
CA ILE A 352 24.02 12.04 3.97
C ILE A 352 25.22 12.97 3.88
N GLU A 353 26.24 12.84 4.75
CA GLU A 353 27.49 13.61 4.67
C GLU A 353 28.24 13.34 3.36
N MET A 354 28.28 12.09 2.91
CA MET A 354 28.87 11.73 1.61
C MET A 354 28.20 12.50 0.46
N LEU A 355 26.84 12.54 0.43
CA LEU A 355 26.09 13.29 -0.59
C LEU A 355 26.22 14.81 -0.43
N PHE A 356 26.40 15.31 0.78
CA PHE A 356 26.67 16.73 1.02
C PHE A 356 28.03 17.15 0.44
N ASN A 357 29.04 16.32 0.66
CA ASN A 357 30.41 16.58 0.21
C ASN A 357 30.64 16.32 -1.29
N ASP A 358 29.88 15.37 -1.88
CA ASP A 358 29.90 15.05 -3.31
C ASP A 358 28.54 15.32 -3.99
N ARG A 359 28.34 16.57 -4.38
CA ARG A 359 27.11 17.01 -5.06
C ARG A 359 27.00 16.41 -6.48
N ALA A 360 28.10 16.09 -7.13
CA ALA A 360 28.07 15.44 -8.45
C ALA A 360 27.49 14.02 -8.33
N LEU A 361 27.85 13.27 -7.28
CA LEU A 361 27.34 11.98 -6.96
C LEU A 361 25.81 12.07 -6.63
N LEU A 362 25.40 13.05 -5.83
CA LEU A 362 23.98 13.30 -5.53
C LEU A 362 23.15 13.44 -6.81
N TYR A 363 23.57 14.29 -7.74
CA TYR A 363 22.85 14.52 -9.00
C TYR A 363 22.87 13.29 -9.89
N LYS A 364 23.98 12.58 -9.99
CA LYS A 364 24.10 11.35 -10.78
C LYS A 364 23.13 10.29 -10.29
N ILE A 365 23.10 10.02 -8.99
CA ILE A 365 22.17 9.02 -8.39
C ILE A 365 20.72 9.45 -8.60
N GLY A 366 20.41 10.73 -8.43
CA GLY A 366 19.07 11.27 -8.66
C GLY A 366 18.59 11.07 -10.10
N LEU A 367 19.44 11.29 -11.10
CA LEU A 367 19.10 11.06 -12.52
C LEU A 367 18.85 9.58 -12.81
N GLU A 368 19.66 8.67 -12.29
CA GLU A 368 19.48 7.22 -12.43
C GLU A 368 18.19 6.75 -11.74
N ALA A 369 17.87 7.33 -10.57
CA ALA A 369 16.59 7.10 -9.90
C ALA A 369 15.40 7.51 -10.79
N ARG A 370 15.50 8.68 -11.46
CA ARG A 370 14.46 9.15 -12.37
C ARG A 370 14.31 8.25 -13.60
N ILE A 371 15.40 7.79 -14.20
CA ILE A 371 15.35 6.83 -15.33
C ILE A 371 14.60 5.56 -14.90
N THR A 372 14.90 5.04 -13.72
CA THR A 372 14.19 3.89 -13.15
C THR A 372 12.70 4.16 -12.96
N ALA A 373 12.33 5.35 -12.45
CA ALA A 373 10.95 5.73 -12.26
C ALA A 373 10.17 5.81 -13.59
N LEU A 374 10.77 6.39 -14.63
CA LEU A 374 10.20 6.44 -15.99
C LEU A 374 9.90 5.05 -16.56
N GLN A 375 10.76 4.07 -16.27
CA GLN A 375 10.62 2.71 -16.78
C GLN A 375 9.60 1.87 -16.01
N LYS A 376 9.46 2.11 -14.69
CA LYS A 376 8.68 1.21 -13.80
C LYS A 376 7.36 1.81 -13.32
N PHE A 377 7.29 3.13 -13.14
CA PHE A 377 6.17 3.80 -12.46
C PHE A 377 5.28 4.58 -13.43
N ASP A 378 5.34 4.24 -14.73
CA ASP A 378 4.52 4.86 -15.77
C ASP A 378 3.03 4.50 -15.59
N ARG A 379 2.18 5.52 -15.72
CA ARG A 379 0.74 5.41 -15.55
C ARG A 379 0.10 4.47 -16.58
N ASN A 380 0.53 4.52 -17.84
CA ASN A 380 -0.08 3.73 -18.91
C ASN A 380 0.15 2.24 -18.68
N ILE A 381 1.37 1.87 -18.24
CA ILE A 381 1.71 0.47 -17.90
C ILE A 381 0.81 -0.04 -16.77
N PHE A 382 0.62 0.77 -15.72
CA PHE A 382 -0.27 0.44 -14.62
C PHE A 382 -1.72 0.24 -15.09
N GLU A 383 -2.24 1.21 -15.85
CA GLU A 383 -3.61 1.18 -16.35
C GLU A 383 -3.88 -0.03 -17.27
N GLU A 384 -2.98 -0.31 -18.23
CA GLU A 384 -3.11 -1.44 -19.15
C GLU A 384 -3.16 -2.77 -18.40
N LYS A 385 -2.24 -2.99 -17.44
CA LYS A 385 -2.20 -4.21 -16.64
C LYS A 385 -3.49 -4.40 -15.82
N TYR A 386 -3.98 -3.34 -15.18
CA TYR A 386 -5.24 -3.44 -14.43
C TYR A 386 -6.46 -3.59 -15.33
N LYS A 387 -6.56 -2.87 -16.47
CA LYS A 387 -7.66 -3.04 -17.44
C LYS A 387 -7.75 -4.49 -17.92
N ALA A 388 -6.60 -5.14 -18.20
CA ALA A 388 -6.54 -6.55 -18.61
C ALA A 388 -7.07 -7.50 -17.51
N LEU A 389 -6.87 -7.19 -16.23
CA LEU A 389 -7.42 -8.00 -15.14
C LEU A 389 -8.95 -7.94 -15.06
N PHE A 390 -9.54 -6.83 -15.46
CA PHE A 390 -10.99 -6.61 -15.38
C PHE A 390 -11.73 -6.87 -16.70
N SER A 391 -11.02 -7.20 -17.77
CA SER A 391 -11.61 -7.59 -19.08
C SER A 391 -12.35 -8.94 -19.04
#